data_efb0c2d270f17850fbb94ae501b1356b
#
_entry.id   efb0c2d270f17850fbb94ae501b1356b
#
_cell.length_a   1.000
_cell.length_b   1.000
_cell.length_c   1.000
_cell.angle_alpha   90.00
_cell.angle_beta   90.00
_cell.angle_gamma   90.00
#
_symmetry.space_group_name_H-M   'P 1'
#
loop_
_entity.id
_entity.type
_entity.pdbx_description
1 polymer ?
#
loop_
_entity_poly.entity_id
_entity_poly.type
_entity_poly.pdbx_seq_one_letter_code
_entity_poly.pdbx_strand_id
1 'polypeptide(L)'
;MTSSDHLETLAQTLEATGDYRVIRRLKPRPRTIPPPGTPLRLGLVVDVETTGLDPQRDEIIELAMTPFNYGLDGTVFSVGDSFQGLRQPSEPIAPEITAITGITNEMLAGQIIDPAAVATFAAP
;
A
#
# COMPACT_ATOMS: atom_id res chain seq x y z
N MET A 1 25.29 -9.27 21.84
CA MET A 1 24.76 -9.41 20.47
C MET A 1 23.28 -9.72 20.60
N THR A 2 22.42 -8.86 20.12
CA THR A 2 20.97 -9.09 20.20
C THR A 2 20.55 -10.14 19.15
N SER A 3 19.39 -10.80 19.33
CA SER A 3 18.83 -11.72 18.33
C SER A 3 18.66 -11.04 16.96
N SER A 4 18.38 -9.74 16.93
CA SER A 4 18.25 -8.94 15.73
C SER A 4 19.57 -8.77 14.99
N ASP A 5 20.69 -8.58 15.70
CA ASP A 5 22.02 -8.42 15.10
C ASP A 5 22.49 -9.71 14.42
N HIS A 6 22.16 -10.85 15.02
CA HIS A 6 22.47 -12.16 14.44
C HIS A 6 21.72 -12.41 13.12
N LEU A 7 20.43 -12.08 13.10
CA LEU A 7 19.62 -12.21 11.86
C LEU A 7 20.09 -11.28 10.74
N GLU A 8 20.50 -10.07 11.09
CA GLU A 8 21.06 -9.13 10.11
C GLU A 8 22.41 -9.62 9.54
N THR A 9 23.27 -10.20 10.39
CA THR A 9 24.53 -10.82 9.94
C THR A 9 24.29 -11.99 8.99
N LEU A 10 23.30 -12.84 9.25
CA LEU A 10 22.91 -13.92 8.36
C LEU A 10 22.39 -13.41 7.01
N ALA A 11 21.56 -12.36 7.02
CA ALA A 11 21.06 -11.73 5.81
C ALA A 11 22.21 -11.21 4.94
N GLN A 12 23.15 -10.49 5.53
CA GLN A 12 24.33 -9.97 4.83
C GLN A 12 25.22 -11.11 4.28
N THR A 13 25.36 -12.20 5.04
CA THR A 13 26.13 -13.37 4.59
C THR A 13 25.49 -14.01 3.34
N LEU A 14 24.16 -14.16 3.33
CA LEU A 14 23.44 -14.67 2.17
C LEU A 14 23.58 -13.75 0.96
N GLU A 15 23.38 -12.45 1.14
CA GLU A 15 23.51 -11.46 0.06
C GLU A 15 24.93 -11.43 -0.53
N ALA A 16 25.96 -11.61 0.30
CA ALA A 16 27.36 -11.62 -0.12
C ALA A 16 27.73 -12.78 -1.06
N THR A 17 26.93 -13.86 -1.09
CA THR A 17 27.15 -14.97 -2.02
C THR A 17 26.80 -14.61 -3.47
N GLY A 18 25.96 -13.61 -3.68
CA GLY A 18 25.41 -13.23 -4.99
C GLY A 18 24.24 -14.10 -5.46
N ASP A 19 23.94 -15.21 -4.77
CA ASP A 19 22.86 -16.15 -5.13
C ASP A 19 21.54 -15.83 -4.46
N TYR A 20 21.57 -14.97 -3.43
CA TYR A 20 20.40 -14.61 -2.62
C TYR A 20 20.16 -13.11 -2.57
N ARG A 21 18.89 -12.74 -2.53
CA ARG A 21 18.44 -11.39 -2.21
C ARG A 21 17.52 -11.47 -0.99
N VAL A 22 17.89 -10.81 0.10
CA VAL A 22 17.11 -10.80 1.33
C VAL A 22 16.23 -9.56 1.39
N ILE A 23 14.90 -9.77 1.41
CA ILE A 23 13.93 -8.69 1.55
C ILE A 23 13.50 -8.63 3.02
N ARG A 24 13.68 -7.47 3.64
CA ARG A 24 13.27 -7.22 5.02
C ARG A 24 11.83 -6.71 5.06
N ARG A 25 11.03 -7.24 5.96
CA ARG A 25 9.66 -6.75 6.15
C ARG A 25 9.69 -5.27 6.55
N LEU A 26 8.90 -4.45 5.87
CA LEU A 26 8.73 -3.05 6.23
C LEU A 26 8.13 -2.94 7.64
N LYS A 27 8.76 -2.15 8.50
CA LYS A 27 8.25 -1.84 9.84
C LYS A 27 7.58 -0.47 9.81
N PRO A 28 6.37 -0.33 10.38
CA PRO A 28 5.74 0.97 10.52
C PRO A 28 6.67 1.93 11.26
N ARG A 29 6.76 3.17 10.79
CA ARG A 29 7.47 4.22 11.53
C ARG A 29 6.67 4.60 12.79
N PRO A 30 7.33 4.84 13.92
CA PRO A 30 6.66 5.39 15.09
C PRO A 30 6.08 6.77 14.74
N ARG A 31 4.92 7.10 15.32
CA ARG A 31 4.35 8.45 15.21
C ARG A 31 5.32 9.44 15.85
N THR A 32 5.60 10.53 15.14
CA THR A 32 6.39 11.64 15.67
C THR A 32 5.43 12.77 16.03
N ILE A 33 5.55 13.32 17.23
CA ILE A 33 4.73 14.44 17.67
C ILE A 33 5.34 15.71 17.05
N PRO A 34 4.57 16.49 16.26
CA PRO A 34 5.07 17.73 15.73
C PRO A 34 5.29 18.75 16.85
N PRO A 35 6.27 19.66 16.72
CA PRO A 35 6.43 20.77 17.67
C PRO A 35 5.13 21.59 17.77
N PRO A 36 4.84 22.18 18.94
CA PRO A 36 3.67 23.05 19.10
C PRO A 36 3.62 24.17 18.05
N GLY A 37 2.46 24.39 17.44
CA GLY A 37 2.28 25.41 16.41
C GLY A 37 2.78 25.04 15.02
N THR A 38 3.26 23.80 14.79
CA THR A 38 3.64 23.33 13.45
C THR A 38 2.42 23.29 12.54
N PRO A 39 2.41 24.02 11.41
CA PRO A 39 1.34 23.91 10.42
C PRO A 39 1.37 22.50 9.79
N LEU A 40 0.27 21.77 9.90
CA LEU A 40 0.13 20.44 9.32
C LEU A 40 -0.78 20.48 8.10
N ARG A 41 -0.45 19.60 7.14
CA ARG A 41 -1.31 19.28 6.00
C ARG A 41 -1.67 17.80 6.04
N LEU A 42 -2.82 17.47 5.50
CA LEU A 42 -3.26 16.10 5.28
C LEU A 42 -2.93 15.70 3.84
N GLY A 43 -2.27 14.57 3.68
CA GLY A 43 -2.05 13.90 2.40
C GLY A 43 -2.76 12.55 2.37
N LEU A 44 -3.06 12.07 1.17
CA LEU A 44 -3.63 10.76 0.93
C LEU A 44 -2.80 10.08 -0.16
N VAL A 45 -2.17 8.95 0.18
CA VAL A 45 -1.59 8.05 -0.82
C VAL A 45 -2.72 7.19 -1.35
N VAL A 46 -2.85 7.12 -2.66
CA VAL A 46 -3.85 6.28 -3.35
C VAL A 46 -3.11 5.36 -4.31
N ASP A 47 -3.46 4.10 -4.28
CA ASP A 47 -2.96 3.07 -5.18
C ASP A 47 -4.11 2.23 -5.72
N VAL A 48 -4.05 1.83 -6.98
CA VAL A 48 -5.08 1.03 -7.64
C VAL A 48 -4.46 -0.08 -8.46
N GLU A 49 -5.14 -1.23 -8.46
CA GLU A 49 -4.94 -2.26 -9.47
C GLU A 49 -6.15 -2.29 -10.41
N THR A 50 -5.90 -2.54 -11.68
CA THR A 50 -6.92 -2.46 -12.74
C THR A 50 -6.87 -3.66 -13.67
N THR A 51 -7.93 -3.85 -14.47
CA THR A 51 -7.98 -4.88 -15.52
C THR A 51 -7.04 -4.60 -16.70
N GLY A 52 -6.52 -3.38 -16.80
CA GLY A 52 -5.60 -2.92 -17.84
C GLY A 52 -5.27 -1.43 -17.69
N LEU A 53 -4.74 -0.80 -18.74
CA LEU A 53 -4.21 0.57 -18.70
C LEU A 53 -5.10 1.61 -19.40
N ASP A 54 -6.23 1.21 -19.97
CA ASP A 54 -7.14 2.12 -20.67
C ASP A 54 -8.20 2.66 -19.69
N PRO A 55 -8.13 3.94 -19.28
CA PRO A 55 -9.05 4.51 -18.29
C PRO A 55 -10.51 4.60 -18.75
N GLN A 56 -10.78 4.37 -20.06
CA GLN A 56 -12.14 4.37 -20.60
C GLN A 56 -12.77 2.96 -20.67
N ARG A 57 -11.95 1.93 -20.57
CA ARG A 57 -12.38 0.52 -20.75
C ARG A 57 -12.09 -0.33 -19.55
N ASP A 58 -10.96 -0.07 -18.90
CA ASP A 58 -10.49 -0.89 -17.79
C ASP A 58 -11.12 -0.47 -16.48
N GLU A 59 -11.30 -1.46 -15.60
CA GLU A 59 -11.96 -1.30 -14.33
C GLU A 59 -10.98 -1.42 -13.18
N ILE A 60 -11.20 -0.65 -12.12
CA ILE A 60 -10.48 -0.81 -10.85
C ILE A 60 -10.92 -2.12 -10.20
N ILE A 61 -9.97 -2.97 -9.85
CA ILE A 61 -10.17 -4.24 -9.14
C ILE A 61 -9.67 -4.20 -7.69
N GLU A 62 -8.73 -3.32 -7.37
CA GLU A 62 -8.30 -3.03 -6.01
C GLU A 62 -8.09 -1.53 -5.84
N LEU A 63 -8.47 -1.01 -4.67
CA LEU A 63 -8.21 0.35 -4.24
C LEU A 63 -7.63 0.33 -2.84
N ALA A 64 -6.47 0.96 -2.66
CA ALA A 64 -5.88 1.21 -1.36
C ALA A 64 -5.67 2.71 -1.15
N MET A 65 -5.94 3.18 0.07
CA MET A 65 -5.75 4.58 0.45
C MET A 65 -5.15 4.65 1.85
N THR A 66 -4.14 5.51 2.02
CA THR A 66 -3.49 5.71 3.32
C THR A 66 -3.31 7.20 3.59
N PRO A 67 -3.97 7.75 4.62
CA PRO A 67 -3.82 9.15 5.00
C PRO A 67 -2.54 9.36 5.80
N PHE A 68 -1.95 10.54 5.68
CA PHE A 68 -0.80 10.94 6.47
C PHE A 68 -0.79 12.44 6.74
N ASN A 69 -0.22 12.84 7.88
CA ASN A 69 0.00 14.23 8.21
C ASN A 69 1.45 14.61 7.98
N TYR A 70 1.68 15.78 7.39
CA TYR A 70 3.00 16.28 7.10
C TYR A 70 3.13 17.80 7.31
N GLY A 71 4.34 18.24 7.61
CA GLY A 71 4.70 19.64 7.72
C GLY A 71 4.99 20.29 6.37
N LEU A 72 5.10 21.61 6.35
CA LEU A 72 5.40 22.38 5.12
C LEU A 72 6.79 22.06 4.53
N ASP A 73 7.69 21.53 5.35
CA ASP A 73 9.03 21.05 4.97
C ASP A 73 9.05 19.62 4.40
N GLY A 74 7.87 18.98 4.30
CA GLY A 74 7.71 17.61 3.85
C GLY A 74 7.93 16.54 4.91
N THR A 75 8.20 16.89 6.16
CA THR A 75 8.33 15.93 7.26
C THR A 75 7.01 15.22 7.53
N VAL A 76 6.97 13.89 7.41
CA VAL A 76 5.79 13.08 7.74
C VAL A 76 5.79 12.78 9.23
N PHE A 77 4.76 13.25 9.95
CA PHE A 77 4.62 13.07 11.40
C PHE A 77 3.79 11.85 11.78
N SER A 78 2.74 11.56 11.03
CA SER A 78 1.91 10.39 11.30
C SER A 78 1.32 9.81 10.02
N VAL A 79 1.12 8.49 10.04
CA VAL A 79 0.41 7.74 9.02
C VAL A 79 -0.82 7.14 9.69
N GLY A 80 -2.00 7.31 9.09
CA GLY A 80 -3.25 6.77 9.58
C GLY A 80 -3.51 5.34 9.14
N ASP A 81 -4.68 4.82 9.52
CA ASP A 81 -5.12 3.50 9.10
C ASP A 81 -5.47 3.54 7.60
N SER A 82 -5.17 2.45 6.91
CA SER A 82 -5.43 2.32 5.48
C SER A 82 -6.84 1.82 5.21
N PHE A 83 -7.44 2.33 4.15
CA PHE A 83 -8.58 1.71 3.47
C PHE A 83 -8.03 0.75 2.40
N GLN A 84 -8.65 -0.42 2.28
CA GLN A 84 -8.38 -1.35 1.18
C GLN A 84 -9.68 -2.03 0.78
N GLY A 85 -9.94 -2.10 -0.52
CA GLY A 85 -11.12 -2.76 -1.06
C GLY A 85 -10.82 -3.45 -2.37
N LEU A 86 -11.45 -4.61 -2.57
CA LEU A 86 -11.47 -5.35 -3.84
C LEU A 86 -12.82 -5.16 -4.51
N ARG A 87 -12.84 -5.22 -5.84
CA ARG A 87 -14.07 -5.17 -6.64
C ARG A 87 -14.03 -6.21 -7.74
N GLN A 88 -15.12 -6.95 -7.89
CA GLN A 88 -15.32 -7.84 -9.02
C GLN A 88 -15.57 -6.99 -10.28
N PRO A 89 -14.75 -7.14 -11.34
CA PRO A 89 -14.99 -6.46 -12.62
C PRO A 89 -16.13 -7.13 -13.40
N SER A 90 -16.58 -6.47 -14.46
CA SER A 90 -17.66 -6.98 -15.34
C SER A 90 -17.28 -8.28 -16.06
N GLU A 91 -15.99 -8.43 -16.40
CA GLU A 91 -15.44 -9.62 -17.04
C GLU A 91 -14.30 -10.20 -16.18
N PRO A 92 -14.05 -11.52 -16.24
CA PRO A 92 -12.92 -12.11 -15.55
C PRO A 92 -11.58 -11.47 -15.96
N ILE A 93 -10.69 -11.26 -14.98
CA ILE A 93 -9.35 -10.74 -15.28
C ILE A 93 -8.51 -11.75 -16.05
N ALA A 94 -7.69 -11.24 -16.96
CA ALA A 94 -6.76 -12.06 -17.74
C ALA A 94 -5.63 -12.62 -16.84
N PRO A 95 -5.06 -13.80 -17.19
CA PRO A 95 -3.97 -14.41 -16.43
C PRO A 95 -2.76 -13.49 -16.22
N GLU A 96 -2.49 -12.60 -17.18
CA GLU A 96 -1.41 -11.61 -17.12
C GLU A 96 -1.60 -10.62 -15.98
N ILE A 97 -2.85 -10.21 -15.72
CA ILE A 97 -3.17 -9.31 -14.60
C ILE A 97 -2.91 -10.02 -13.27
N THR A 98 -3.34 -11.29 -13.14
CA THR A 98 -3.02 -12.10 -11.96
C THR A 98 -1.51 -12.27 -11.77
N ALA A 99 -0.75 -12.46 -12.83
CA ALA A 99 0.70 -12.61 -12.75
C ALA A 99 1.41 -11.35 -12.25
N ILE A 100 0.88 -10.16 -12.59
CA ILE A 100 1.44 -8.86 -12.18
C ILE A 100 1.01 -8.49 -10.77
N THR A 101 -0.30 -8.61 -10.47
CA THR A 101 -0.89 -8.09 -9.23
C THR A 101 -0.96 -9.12 -8.11
N GLY A 102 -0.95 -10.41 -8.44
CA GLY A 102 -1.23 -11.50 -7.50
C GLY A 102 -2.73 -11.67 -7.18
N ILE A 103 -3.60 -10.82 -7.74
CA ILE A 103 -5.06 -10.91 -7.54
C ILE A 103 -5.63 -11.97 -8.47
N THR A 104 -6.55 -12.80 -7.96
CA THR A 104 -7.21 -13.84 -8.73
C THR A 104 -8.71 -13.57 -8.89
N ASN A 105 -9.35 -14.20 -9.87
CA ASN A 105 -10.80 -14.10 -10.05
C ASN A 105 -11.58 -14.58 -8.82
N GLU A 106 -11.07 -15.58 -8.10
CA GLU A 106 -11.66 -16.09 -6.87
C GLU A 106 -11.62 -15.05 -5.74
N MET A 107 -10.53 -14.29 -5.64
CA MET A 107 -10.40 -13.19 -4.66
C MET A 107 -11.40 -12.07 -4.94
N LEU A 108 -11.69 -11.80 -6.21
CA LEU A 108 -12.59 -10.74 -6.64
C LEU A 108 -14.07 -11.12 -6.58
N ALA A 109 -14.38 -12.41 -6.58
CA ALA A 109 -15.76 -12.90 -6.65
C ALA A 109 -16.64 -12.31 -5.54
N GLY A 110 -17.70 -11.60 -5.91
CA GLY A 110 -18.66 -10.98 -5.00
C GLY A 110 -18.13 -9.74 -4.27
N GLN A 111 -16.91 -9.28 -4.56
CA GLN A 111 -16.32 -8.10 -3.92
C GLN A 111 -16.89 -6.81 -4.53
N ILE A 112 -17.12 -5.82 -3.67
CA ILE A 112 -17.63 -4.49 -4.03
C ILE A 112 -16.84 -3.44 -3.27
N ILE A 113 -16.39 -2.40 -3.98
CA ILE A 113 -15.91 -1.17 -3.37
C ILE A 113 -17.11 -0.22 -3.29
N ASP A 114 -17.54 0.10 -2.05
CA ASP A 114 -18.64 1.04 -1.83
C ASP A 114 -18.16 2.48 -2.06
N PRO A 115 -18.71 3.20 -3.07
CA PRO A 115 -18.33 4.58 -3.33
C PRO A 115 -18.58 5.52 -2.15
N ALA A 116 -19.60 5.26 -1.34
CA ALA A 116 -19.91 6.09 -0.16
C ALA A 116 -18.85 5.90 0.93
N ALA A 117 -18.36 4.67 1.14
CA ALA A 117 -17.25 4.39 2.06
C ALA A 117 -15.95 5.05 1.59
N VAL A 118 -15.66 5.00 0.29
CA VAL A 118 -14.50 5.69 -0.32
C VAL A 118 -14.60 7.20 -0.11
N ALA A 119 -15.75 7.81 -0.40
CA ALA A 119 -15.95 9.24 -0.23
C ALA A 119 -15.81 9.68 1.24
N THR A 120 -16.36 8.89 2.16
CA THR A 120 -16.23 9.15 3.60
C THR A 120 -14.79 9.04 4.07
N PHE A 121 -14.04 8.05 3.61
CA PHE A 121 -12.65 7.85 3.98
C PHE A 121 -11.73 8.94 3.43
N ALA A 122 -11.98 9.38 2.20
CA ALA A 122 -11.18 10.41 1.51
C ALA A 122 -11.55 11.86 1.92
N ALA A 123 -12.64 12.06 2.67
CA ALA A 123 -13.03 13.36 3.15
C ALA A 123 -12.02 13.90 4.18
N PRO A 124 -11.68 15.22 4.13
CA PRO A 124 -10.75 15.85 5.08
C PRO A 124 -11.32 15.96 6.48
#